data_f4f67b808a60a6cd4204470df5e3d1c5
#
_entry.id   f4f67b808a60a6cd4204470df5e3d1c5
#
_cell.length_a   1.000
_cell.length_b   1.000
_cell.length_c   1.000
_cell.angle_alpha   90.00
_cell.angle_beta   90.00
_cell.angle_gamma   90.00
#
_symmetry.space_group_name_H-M   'P 1'
#
loop_
_entity.id
_entity.type
_entity.pdbx_description
1 polymer ?
#
loop_
_entity_poly.entity_id
_entity_poly.type
_entity_poly.pdbx_seq_one_letter_code
_entity_poly.pdbx_strand_id
1 'polypeptide(L)'
;MAEQAVSPMMQQYFEIKKQHPNEILFYRVGDFYEMFYDDALTASRELELTLTGKNCGKEERAPMCGVPFHSYETYMARLVAKGYKVAICEQMEDPALAKGLVKRDIIRVVTPGTVIESSMLSEDKNNYLASIYCKRTRGRWRAGVCFADVSTGEAYATELNAEKIGGAIITELCRYMPSEILICPPMLDFKDVTTYIKQHTNALVELREDACFKDAVMEQTMADQFGADWRTTLGYEKDALVPYAVAALLNYLHETQKHGVERIKTVQNYADAQYMRLSPVTRANLELTETMRGREKRGTLLWVLDKTETSMGKRLLRSWIEQPLVDAEAIKARLCAVQALYSASIARADLKEALGHVFDIERLTTRILYGSATPREVKALGDTCAMLPQVKAQAAACGAPLLTQLADQIDLLEDVLQNIQTALVDDPPANMKDGGAIRAGFNSEVDELRDIMHGGKGYLSNLEARYREETGIPKLKIGFNKVFGYYIEVSRSYTDSVPDTFTRKQTLTTGERYITPELKELENKILSLIHISEPTRLALIS
;
A
#
# COMPACT_ATOMS: atom_id res chain seq x y z
N MET A 1 -29.95 -12.14 -37.22
CA MET A 1 -29.21 -12.97 -36.22
C MET A 1 -29.24 -12.17 -34.94
N ALA A 2 -29.83 -12.69 -33.87
CA ALA A 2 -29.81 -11.99 -32.58
C ALA A 2 -28.36 -11.86 -32.11
N GLU A 3 -27.89 -10.65 -31.85
CA GLU A 3 -26.63 -10.41 -31.17
C GLU A 3 -26.67 -11.17 -29.82
N GLN A 4 -25.86 -12.21 -29.70
CA GLN A 4 -25.77 -12.96 -28.45
C GLN A 4 -25.28 -12.01 -27.38
N ALA A 5 -26.11 -11.76 -26.39
CA ALA A 5 -25.82 -10.83 -25.30
C ALA A 5 -24.64 -11.35 -24.48
N VAL A 6 -23.61 -10.52 -24.35
CA VAL A 6 -22.45 -10.76 -23.47
C VAL A 6 -22.95 -10.96 -22.03
N SER A 7 -22.34 -11.89 -21.29
CA SER A 7 -22.74 -12.14 -19.90
C SER A 7 -22.66 -10.87 -19.03
N PRO A 8 -23.53 -10.70 -18.01
CA PRO A 8 -23.52 -9.49 -17.16
C PRO A 8 -22.16 -9.19 -16.52
N MET A 9 -21.42 -10.24 -16.13
CA MET A 9 -20.06 -10.08 -15.59
C MET A 9 -19.10 -9.48 -16.64
N MET A 10 -19.21 -9.91 -17.91
CA MET A 10 -18.35 -9.38 -18.97
C MET A 10 -18.75 -7.96 -19.40
N GLN A 11 -20.03 -7.60 -19.27
CA GLN A 11 -20.46 -6.22 -19.47
C GLN A 11 -19.78 -5.29 -18.44
N GLN A 12 -19.82 -5.67 -17.16
CA GLN A 12 -19.13 -4.94 -16.08
C GLN A 12 -17.61 -4.87 -16.33
N TYR A 13 -16.99 -5.97 -16.78
CA TYR A 13 -15.56 -5.99 -17.15
C TYR A 13 -15.25 -4.95 -18.23
N PHE A 14 -16.03 -4.91 -19.32
CA PHE A 14 -15.79 -3.97 -20.40
C PHE A 14 -16.03 -2.51 -20.02
N GLU A 15 -16.99 -2.23 -19.13
CA GLU A 15 -17.21 -0.88 -18.59
C GLU A 15 -16.00 -0.40 -17.81
N ILE A 16 -15.44 -1.26 -16.95
CA ILE A 16 -14.23 -0.96 -16.18
C ILE A 16 -13.01 -0.84 -17.11
N LYS A 17 -12.82 -1.80 -18.02
CA LYS A 17 -11.68 -1.79 -18.95
C LYS A 17 -11.68 -0.57 -19.89
N LYS A 18 -12.84 -0.05 -20.26
CA LYS A 18 -12.95 1.18 -21.05
C LYS A 18 -12.40 2.41 -20.33
N GLN A 19 -12.47 2.45 -19.00
CA GLN A 19 -11.90 3.52 -18.18
C GLN A 19 -10.39 3.33 -17.96
N HIS A 20 -9.90 2.09 -18.08
CA HIS A 20 -8.50 1.69 -17.87
C HIS A 20 -7.94 0.95 -19.10
N PRO A 21 -7.87 1.61 -20.29
CA PRO A 21 -7.52 0.94 -21.54
C PRO A 21 -6.08 0.46 -21.60
N ASN A 22 -5.16 1.15 -20.91
CA ASN A 22 -3.71 0.93 -20.98
C ASN A 22 -3.17 0.09 -19.82
N GLU A 23 -3.97 -0.19 -18.79
CA GLU A 23 -3.61 -0.97 -17.61
C GLU A 23 -3.99 -2.43 -17.82
N ILE A 24 -3.16 -3.37 -17.36
CA ILE A 24 -3.54 -4.79 -17.27
C ILE A 24 -4.53 -4.92 -16.11
N LEU A 25 -5.76 -5.34 -16.41
CA LEU A 25 -6.83 -5.43 -15.44
C LEU A 25 -6.80 -6.77 -14.69
N PHE A 26 -6.46 -6.73 -13.41
CA PHE A 26 -6.59 -7.85 -12.49
C PHE A 26 -8.02 -7.86 -11.94
N TYR A 27 -8.90 -8.61 -12.59
CA TYR A 27 -10.33 -8.62 -12.31
C TYR A 27 -10.70 -9.74 -11.33
N ARG A 28 -11.15 -9.41 -10.12
CA ARG A 28 -11.45 -10.38 -9.07
C ARG A 28 -12.65 -11.26 -9.41
N VAL A 29 -12.44 -12.58 -9.47
CA VAL A 29 -13.48 -13.59 -9.66
C VAL A 29 -13.24 -14.73 -8.65
N GLY A 30 -14.00 -14.76 -7.58
CA GLY A 30 -13.79 -15.72 -6.50
C GLY A 30 -12.39 -15.60 -5.90
N ASP A 31 -11.62 -16.69 -5.87
CA ASP A 31 -10.26 -16.73 -5.32
C ASP A 31 -9.15 -16.40 -6.34
N PHE A 32 -9.51 -15.85 -7.50
CA PHE A 32 -8.57 -15.50 -8.54
C PHE A 32 -8.71 -14.06 -8.98
N TYR A 33 -7.60 -13.47 -9.44
CA TYR A 33 -7.61 -12.36 -10.36
C TYR A 33 -7.52 -12.91 -11.78
N GLU A 34 -8.57 -12.72 -12.55
CA GLU A 34 -8.65 -13.16 -13.94
C GLU A 34 -8.38 -11.99 -14.88
N MET A 35 -7.61 -12.23 -15.91
CA MET A 35 -7.32 -11.31 -17.01
C MET A 35 -7.95 -11.87 -18.28
N PHE A 36 -8.49 -10.98 -19.12
CA PHE A 36 -9.22 -11.38 -20.34
C PHE A 36 -8.66 -10.68 -21.56
N TYR A 37 -8.91 -11.25 -22.73
CA TYR A 37 -8.55 -10.73 -24.06
C TYR A 37 -7.06 -10.35 -24.15
N ASP A 38 -6.74 -9.12 -24.58
CA ASP A 38 -5.37 -8.64 -24.78
C ASP A 38 -4.56 -8.63 -23.48
N ASP A 39 -5.21 -8.35 -22.35
CA ASP A 39 -4.58 -8.42 -21.03
C ASP A 39 -4.14 -9.84 -20.71
N ALA A 40 -4.99 -10.85 -21.05
CA ALA A 40 -4.66 -12.25 -20.84
C ALA A 40 -3.51 -12.70 -21.74
N LEU A 41 -3.49 -12.29 -23.01
CA LEU A 41 -2.41 -12.60 -23.95
C LEU A 41 -1.08 -12.01 -23.46
N THR A 42 -1.10 -10.76 -23.02
CA THR A 42 0.07 -10.07 -22.49
C THR A 42 0.55 -10.72 -21.18
N ALA A 43 -0.34 -10.88 -20.20
CA ALA A 43 0.02 -11.44 -18.90
C ALA A 43 0.47 -12.90 -19.01
N SER A 44 -0.18 -13.72 -19.85
CA SER A 44 0.23 -15.11 -20.10
C SER A 44 1.67 -15.18 -20.61
N ARG A 45 2.05 -14.33 -21.56
CA ARG A 45 3.41 -14.27 -22.11
C ARG A 45 4.42 -13.77 -21.09
N GLU A 46 4.12 -12.65 -20.40
CA GLU A 46 5.06 -12.00 -19.50
C GLU A 46 5.26 -12.74 -18.17
N LEU A 47 4.25 -13.48 -17.73
CA LEU A 47 4.24 -14.22 -16.46
C LEU A 47 4.41 -15.73 -16.63
N GLU A 48 4.44 -16.22 -17.90
CA GLU A 48 4.51 -17.65 -18.24
C GLU A 48 3.30 -18.44 -17.67
N LEU A 49 2.11 -17.82 -17.74
CA LEU A 49 0.87 -18.43 -17.29
C LEU A 49 0.20 -19.22 -18.43
N THR A 50 -0.50 -20.28 -18.07
CA THR A 50 -1.31 -21.02 -19.03
C THR A 50 -2.48 -20.17 -19.53
N LEU A 51 -2.53 -19.95 -20.83
CA LEU A 51 -3.66 -19.30 -21.47
C LEU A 51 -4.79 -20.32 -21.65
N THR A 52 -5.97 -19.98 -21.13
CA THR A 52 -7.19 -20.76 -21.21
C THR A 52 -8.30 -19.96 -21.89
N GLY A 53 -9.51 -20.47 -21.93
CA GLY A 53 -10.66 -19.76 -22.46
C GLY A 53 -11.84 -19.81 -21.50
N LYS A 54 -12.54 -18.68 -21.32
CA LYS A 54 -13.78 -18.58 -20.53
C LYS A 54 -14.98 -18.37 -21.44
N ASN A 55 -16.07 -19.06 -21.15
CA ASN A 55 -17.32 -18.84 -21.88
C ASN A 55 -17.97 -17.54 -21.39
N CYS A 56 -18.11 -16.58 -22.26
CA CYS A 56 -18.58 -15.22 -21.96
C CYS A 56 -19.92 -14.87 -22.62
N GLY A 57 -20.66 -15.89 -23.07
CA GLY A 57 -21.95 -15.71 -23.75
C GLY A 57 -21.85 -15.59 -25.29
N LYS A 58 -20.65 -15.65 -25.88
CA LYS A 58 -20.38 -15.71 -27.31
C LYS A 58 -20.00 -17.14 -27.70
N GLU A 59 -20.11 -17.48 -29.00
CA GLU A 59 -19.68 -18.79 -29.51
C GLU A 59 -18.18 -19.04 -29.26
N GLU A 60 -17.35 -18.01 -29.42
CA GLU A 60 -15.92 -18.10 -29.12
C GLU A 60 -15.65 -17.83 -27.66
N ARG A 61 -14.80 -18.67 -27.04
CA ARG A 61 -14.34 -18.49 -25.67
C ARG A 61 -13.37 -17.33 -25.62
N ALA A 62 -13.58 -16.39 -24.68
CA ALA A 62 -12.64 -15.30 -24.45
C ALA A 62 -11.29 -15.84 -23.93
N PRO A 63 -10.15 -15.47 -24.53
CA PRO A 63 -8.84 -15.76 -23.95
C PRO A 63 -8.79 -15.30 -22.50
N MET A 64 -8.29 -16.15 -21.60
CA MET A 64 -8.24 -15.87 -20.17
C MET A 64 -7.01 -16.53 -19.55
N CYS A 65 -6.35 -15.83 -18.64
CA CYS A 65 -5.44 -16.40 -17.65
C CYS A 65 -5.77 -15.82 -16.27
N GLY A 66 -5.25 -16.42 -15.21
CA GLY A 66 -5.53 -15.95 -13.87
C GLY A 66 -4.44 -16.32 -12.89
N VAL A 67 -4.38 -15.56 -11.80
CA VAL A 67 -3.46 -15.77 -10.67
C VAL A 67 -4.28 -15.87 -9.38
N PRO A 68 -3.85 -16.71 -8.41
CA PRO A 68 -4.53 -16.78 -7.12
C PRO A 68 -4.44 -15.44 -6.40
N PHE A 69 -5.56 -14.99 -5.81
CA PHE A 69 -5.61 -13.67 -5.18
C PHE A 69 -4.63 -13.52 -4.00
N HIS A 70 -4.37 -14.60 -3.26
CA HIS A 70 -3.47 -14.57 -2.10
C HIS A 70 -1.98 -14.45 -2.47
N SER A 71 -1.63 -14.64 -3.75
CA SER A 71 -0.25 -14.57 -4.26
C SER A 71 -0.06 -13.59 -5.42
N TYR A 72 -1.07 -12.75 -5.70
CA TYR A 72 -1.08 -11.85 -6.86
C TYR A 72 0.08 -10.85 -6.85
N GLU A 73 0.56 -10.44 -5.68
CA GLU A 73 1.65 -9.46 -5.55
C GLU A 73 2.92 -9.89 -6.28
N THR A 74 3.27 -11.18 -6.22
CA THR A 74 4.45 -11.72 -6.92
C THR A 74 4.33 -11.59 -8.44
N TYR A 75 3.14 -11.83 -8.97
CA TYR A 75 2.87 -11.71 -10.41
C TYR A 75 2.80 -10.25 -10.84
N MET A 76 2.13 -9.41 -10.04
CA MET A 76 2.05 -7.97 -10.25
C MET A 76 3.45 -7.35 -10.26
N ALA A 77 4.33 -7.73 -9.31
CA ALA A 77 5.72 -7.28 -9.24
C ALA A 77 6.48 -7.51 -10.55
N ARG A 78 6.31 -8.68 -11.16
CA ARG A 78 6.95 -9.03 -12.45
C ARG A 78 6.45 -8.17 -13.60
N LEU A 79 5.16 -7.82 -13.63
CA LEU A 79 4.59 -6.94 -14.66
C LEU A 79 5.06 -5.49 -14.46
N VAL A 80 4.97 -4.98 -13.23
CA VAL A 80 5.36 -3.60 -12.89
C VAL A 80 6.86 -3.38 -13.13
N ALA A 81 7.71 -4.36 -12.77
CA ALA A 81 9.15 -4.30 -13.06
C ALA A 81 9.48 -4.24 -14.56
N LYS A 82 8.57 -4.72 -15.42
CA LYS A 82 8.67 -4.61 -16.89
C LYS A 82 8.02 -3.34 -17.45
N GLY A 83 7.55 -2.43 -16.59
CA GLY A 83 6.93 -1.15 -16.95
C GLY A 83 5.44 -1.21 -17.27
N TYR A 84 4.76 -2.34 -17.03
CA TYR A 84 3.31 -2.41 -17.15
C TYR A 84 2.62 -1.75 -15.96
N LYS A 85 1.45 -1.14 -16.20
CA LYS A 85 0.53 -0.67 -15.18
C LYS A 85 -0.50 -1.77 -14.90
N VAL A 86 -0.82 -2.00 -13.64
CA VAL A 86 -1.78 -3.04 -13.22
C VAL A 86 -2.92 -2.39 -12.44
N ALA A 87 -4.14 -2.50 -12.96
CA ALA A 87 -5.35 -2.04 -12.28
C ALA A 87 -5.95 -3.19 -11.47
N ILE A 88 -6.07 -3.00 -10.16
CA ILE A 88 -6.62 -4.00 -9.23
C ILE A 88 -8.11 -3.73 -9.07
N CYS A 89 -8.92 -4.66 -9.54
CA CYS A 89 -10.38 -4.61 -9.49
C CYS A 89 -10.91 -5.60 -8.46
N GLU A 90 -11.46 -5.09 -7.36
CA GLU A 90 -11.98 -5.88 -6.24
C GLU A 90 -13.50 -5.95 -6.22
N GLN A 91 -14.02 -6.97 -5.52
CA GLN A 91 -15.42 -7.09 -5.19
C GLN A 91 -15.74 -6.13 -4.04
N MET A 92 -16.68 -5.21 -4.26
CA MET A 92 -17.04 -4.15 -3.31
C MET A 92 -18.12 -4.60 -2.30
N GLU A 93 -18.65 -5.80 -2.47
CA GLU A 93 -19.67 -6.40 -1.61
C GLU A 93 -19.43 -7.91 -1.47
N ASP A 94 -19.93 -8.47 -0.39
CA ASP A 94 -19.82 -9.90 -0.15
C ASP A 94 -20.63 -10.70 -1.18
N PRO A 95 -20.00 -11.63 -1.93
CA PRO A 95 -20.71 -12.48 -2.87
C PRO A 95 -21.85 -13.30 -2.27
N ALA A 96 -21.76 -13.64 -0.95
CA ALA A 96 -22.80 -14.40 -0.27
C ALA A 96 -24.06 -13.57 0.06
N LEU A 97 -23.91 -12.24 0.13
CA LEU A 97 -25.00 -11.29 0.44
C LEU A 97 -25.54 -10.59 -0.81
N ALA A 98 -24.82 -10.68 -1.93
CA ALA A 98 -25.19 -10.00 -3.17
C ALA A 98 -26.48 -10.55 -3.77
N LYS A 99 -27.46 -9.66 -4.00
CA LYS A 99 -28.70 -10.00 -4.72
C LYS A 99 -28.51 -9.84 -6.24
N GLY A 100 -27.64 -10.68 -6.83
CA GLY A 100 -27.35 -10.64 -8.27
C GLY A 100 -25.86 -10.61 -8.59
N LEU A 101 -25.45 -9.78 -9.57
CA LEU A 101 -24.05 -9.64 -9.93
C LEU A 101 -23.31 -8.79 -8.88
N VAL A 102 -22.27 -9.36 -8.28
CA VAL A 102 -21.39 -8.66 -7.32
C VAL A 102 -20.80 -7.40 -7.96
N LYS A 103 -20.96 -6.25 -7.30
CA LYS A 103 -20.37 -5.00 -7.74
C LYS A 103 -18.84 -5.05 -7.59
N ARG A 104 -18.14 -4.57 -8.60
CA ARG A 104 -16.67 -4.47 -8.62
C ARG A 104 -16.25 -3.07 -8.97
N ASP A 105 -15.13 -2.64 -8.43
CA ASP A 105 -14.52 -1.35 -8.76
C ASP A 105 -12.99 -1.46 -8.68
N ILE A 106 -12.30 -0.53 -9.35
CA ILE A 106 -10.86 -0.39 -9.21
C ILE A 106 -10.57 0.23 -7.84
N ILE A 107 -9.82 -0.50 -7.04
CA ILE A 107 -9.34 -0.01 -5.75
C ILE A 107 -8.01 0.74 -5.88
N ARG A 108 -7.19 0.35 -6.88
CA ARG A 108 -5.86 0.93 -7.07
C ARG A 108 -5.30 0.59 -8.46
N VAL A 109 -4.51 1.50 -9.03
CA VAL A 109 -3.64 1.23 -10.18
C VAL A 109 -2.19 1.26 -9.71
N VAL A 110 -1.49 0.13 -9.84
CA VAL A 110 -0.07 0.02 -9.46
C VAL A 110 0.81 0.28 -10.66
N THR A 111 1.71 1.23 -10.51
CA THR A 111 2.69 1.64 -11.53
C THR A 111 4.10 1.61 -10.94
N PRO A 112 5.17 1.64 -11.73
CA PRO A 112 6.53 1.60 -11.21
C PRO A 112 6.84 2.65 -10.13
N GLY A 113 6.29 3.86 -10.23
CA GLY A 113 6.50 4.96 -9.28
C GLY A 113 5.54 4.96 -8.09
N THR A 114 4.51 4.10 -8.07
CA THR A 114 3.48 4.10 -7.03
C THR A 114 3.43 2.82 -6.19
N VAL A 115 4.48 2.01 -6.26
CA VAL A 115 4.62 0.77 -5.47
C VAL A 115 4.75 1.10 -3.98
N ILE A 116 4.00 0.37 -3.13
CA ILE A 116 4.08 0.45 -1.66
C ILE A 116 4.36 -0.93 -1.02
N GLU A 117 4.24 -2.01 -1.77
CA GLU A 117 4.46 -3.37 -1.32
C GLU A 117 5.95 -3.59 -1.01
N SER A 118 6.26 -3.99 0.23
CA SER A 118 7.65 -4.20 0.68
C SER A 118 8.39 -5.26 -0.16
N SER A 119 7.66 -6.26 -0.67
CA SER A 119 8.20 -7.31 -1.54
C SER A 119 8.68 -6.80 -2.91
N MET A 120 8.23 -5.61 -3.32
CA MET A 120 8.55 -4.99 -4.62
C MET A 120 9.57 -3.86 -4.48
N LEU A 121 9.86 -3.41 -3.26
CA LEU A 121 10.74 -2.28 -2.98
C LEU A 121 12.10 -2.77 -2.47
N SER A 122 13.17 -2.07 -2.89
CA SER A 122 14.49 -2.26 -2.29
C SER A 122 14.55 -1.57 -0.91
N GLU A 123 15.17 -2.21 0.07
CA GLU A 123 15.33 -1.62 1.41
C GLU A 123 16.23 -0.37 1.42
N ASP A 124 17.22 -0.33 0.54
CA ASP A 124 18.28 0.67 0.50
C ASP A 124 18.06 1.77 -0.55
N LYS A 125 16.89 1.77 -1.23
CA LYS A 125 16.55 2.76 -2.25
C LYS A 125 15.15 3.32 -2.02
N ASN A 126 14.99 4.61 -2.26
CA ASN A 126 13.70 5.23 -2.43
C ASN A 126 13.13 4.87 -3.82
N ASN A 127 11.80 4.88 -3.93
CA ASN A 127 11.09 4.62 -5.19
C ASN A 127 10.39 5.89 -5.66
N TYR A 128 11.14 6.76 -6.33
CA TYR A 128 10.63 8.07 -6.71
C TYR A 128 9.74 8.03 -7.96
N LEU A 129 8.59 8.70 -7.86
CA LEU A 129 7.78 9.23 -8.94
C LEU A 129 8.22 10.68 -9.17
N ALA A 130 8.56 11.04 -10.41
CA ALA A 130 8.91 12.40 -10.78
C ALA A 130 7.79 13.09 -11.57
N SER A 131 7.65 14.40 -11.39
CA SER A 131 6.82 15.26 -12.25
C SER A 131 7.61 16.48 -12.69
N ILE A 132 7.56 16.79 -13.98
CA ILE A 132 8.34 17.87 -14.59
C ILE A 132 7.39 18.77 -15.40
N TYR A 133 7.32 20.04 -15.01
CA TYR A 133 6.61 21.07 -15.74
C TYR A 133 7.57 22.11 -16.28
N CYS A 134 7.52 22.38 -17.59
CA CYS A 134 8.37 23.34 -18.27
C CYS A 134 7.55 24.47 -18.89
N LYS A 135 8.00 25.71 -18.71
CA LYS A 135 7.39 26.91 -19.32
C LYS A 135 8.46 27.86 -19.84
N ARG A 136 8.21 28.43 -21.01
CA ARG A 136 9.07 29.48 -21.57
C ARG A 136 8.61 30.85 -21.09
N THR A 137 9.47 31.55 -20.34
CA THR A 137 9.18 32.88 -19.79
C THR A 137 10.24 33.87 -20.27
N ARG A 138 9.83 34.97 -20.92
CA ARG A 138 10.74 36.01 -21.44
C ARG A 138 11.89 35.44 -22.29
N GLY A 139 11.59 34.44 -23.13
CA GLY A 139 12.55 33.81 -24.02
C GLY A 139 13.44 32.74 -23.43
N ARG A 140 13.41 32.51 -22.10
CA ARG A 140 14.16 31.47 -21.39
C ARG A 140 13.24 30.37 -20.90
N TRP A 141 13.73 29.14 -20.87
CA TRP A 141 13.05 28.01 -20.27
C TRP A 141 13.26 27.98 -18.75
N ARG A 142 12.21 27.78 -18.00
CA ARG A 142 12.20 27.45 -16.58
C ARG A 142 11.50 26.10 -16.40
N ALA A 143 11.86 25.35 -15.37
CA ALA A 143 11.18 24.10 -15.05
C ALA A 143 10.92 24.00 -13.53
N GLY A 144 9.72 23.58 -13.16
CA GLY A 144 9.41 23.06 -11.84
C GLY A 144 9.55 21.55 -11.87
N VAL A 145 10.25 20.96 -10.90
CA VAL A 145 10.46 19.51 -10.77
C VAL A 145 10.07 19.08 -9.37
N CYS A 146 9.32 17.98 -9.30
CA CYS A 146 8.92 17.36 -8.04
C CYS A 146 9.25 15.86 -8.08
N PHE A 147 9.76 15.34 -6.97
CA PHE A 147 10.01 13.91 -6.74
C PHE A 147 9.27 13.49 -5.48
N ALA A 148 8.52 12.40 -5.52
CA ALA A 148 7.84 11.86 -4.35
C ALA A 148 8.05 10.35 -4.26
N ASP A 149 8.33 9.86 -3.07
CA ASP A 149 8.29 8.43 -2.75
C ASP A 149 7.00 8.13 -2.00
N VAL A 150 6.06 7.50 -2.69
CA VAL A 150 4.74 7.17 -2.12
C VAL A 150 4.87 6.21 -0.94
N SER A 151 5.88 5.35 -0.95
CA SER A 151 6.09 4.35 0.11
C SER A 151 6.56 4.96 1.44
N THR A 152 7.23 6.12 1.40
CA THR A 152 7.71 6.84 2.60
C THR A 152 6.90 8.10 2.90
N GLY A 153 6.19 8.64 1.90
CA GLY A 153 5.45 9.90 1.99
C GLY A 153 6.33 11.15 1.86
N GLU A 154 7.60 10.98 1.47
CA GLU A 154 8.52 12.10 1.24
C GLU A 154 8.31 12.72 -0.13
N ALA A 155 8.36 14.04 -0.19
CA ALA A 155 8.33 14.80 -1.44
C ALA A 155 9.38 15.92 -1.43
N TYR A 156 10.11 16.04 -2.54
CA TYR A 156 11.17 17.01 -2.77
C TYR A 156 10.87 17.79 -4.02
N ALA A 157 11.11 19.09 -4.02
CA ALA A 157 10.88 19.92 -5.20
C ALA A 157 11.91 21.02 -5.35
N THR A 158 12.17 21.40 -6.60
CA THR A 158 13.05 22.50 -6.93
C THR A 158 12.60 23.21 -8.21
N GLU A 159 12.94 24.48 -8.33
CA GLU A 159 12.80 25.23 -9.56
C GLU A 159 14.14 25.38 -10.26
N LEU A 160 14.17 25.00 -11.51
CA LEU A 160 15.34 25.09 -12.37
C LEU A 160 15.24 26.32 -13.27
N ASN A 161 16.28 27.16 -13.18
CA ASN A 161 16.44 28.35 -14.02
C ASN A 161 17.87 28.38 -14.55
N ALA A 162 18.13 27.62 -15.60
CA ALA A 162 19.44 27.47 -16.18
C ALA A 162 19.43 27.83 -17.67
N GLU A 163 20.57 28.31 -18.18
CA GLU A 163 20.74 28.60 -19.62
C GLU A 163 20.49 27.36 -20.48
N LYS A 164 20.99 26.19 -20.01
CA LYS A 164 20.75 24.88 -20.60
C LYS A 164 19.83 24.06 -19.69
N ILE A 165 18.53 24.30 -19.79
CA ILE A 165 17.53 23.70 -18.90
C ILE A 165 17.53 22.16 -18.97
N GLY A 166 17.72 21.57 -20.17
CA GLY A 166 17.78 20.12 -20.35
C GLY A 166 18.87 19.47 -19.51
N GLY A 167 20.07 20.07 -19.47
CA GLY A 167 21.17 19.57 -18.63
C GLY A 167 20.88 19.66 -17.14
N ALA A 168 20.16 20.71 -16.68
CA ALA A 168 19.74 20.84 -15.30
C ALA A 168 18.70 19.75 -14.94
N ILE A 169 17.71 19.50 -15.80
CA ILE A 169 16.73 18.43 -15.63
C ILE A 169 17.42 17.06 -15.56
N ILE A 170 18.37 16.78 -16.46
CA ILE A 170 19.13 15.52 -16.44
C ILE A 170 19.87 15.36 -15.10
N THR A 171 20.44 16.43 -14.56
CA THR A 171 21.14 16.38 -13.26
C THR A 171 20.18 15.97 -12.13
N GLU A 172 18.98 16.51 -12.10
CA GLU A 172 17.97 16.13 -11.10
C GLU A 172 17.46 14.70 -11.30
N LEU A 173 17.23 14.27 -12.53
CA LEU A 173 16.86 12.89 -12.83
C LEU A 173 17.96 11.90 -12.40
N CYS A 174 19.23 12.26 -12.53
CA CYS A 174 20.34 11.46 -12.02
C CYS A 174 20.39 11.43 -10.49
N ARG A 175 20.01 12.52 -9.84
CA ARG A 175 20.02 12.65 -8.39
C ARG A 175 19.01 11.72 -7.73
N TYR A 176 17.80 11.68 -8.25
CA TYR A 176 16.69 10.93 -7.66
C TYR A 176 16.43 9.57 -8.31
N MET A 177 16.92 9.33 -9.54
CA MET A 177 16.75 8.07 -10.28
C MET A 177 15.30 7.54 -10.24
N PRO A 178 14.31 8.33 -10.68
CA PRO A 178 12.91 7.97 -10.55
C PRO A 178 12.56 6.70 -11.35
N SER A 179 11.63 5.91 -10.82
CA SER A 179 11.07 4.72 -11.50
C SER A 179 9.97 5.09 -12.49
N GLU A 180 9.38 6.28 -12.34
CA GLU A 180 8.35 6.79 -13.22
C GLU A 180 8.45 8.33 -13.33
N ILE A 181 8.19 8.88 -14.52
CA ILE A 181 8.35 10.30 -14.81
C ILE A 181 7.12 10.82 -15.54
N LEU A 182 6.41 11.77 -14.91
CA LEU A 182 5.33 12.52 -15.53
C LEU A 182 5.90 13.73 -16.24
N ILE A 183 5.59 13.89 -17.52
CA ILE A 183 6.09 15.01 -18.33
C ILE A 183 4.97 15.82 -18.94
N CYS A 184 5.18 17.15 -19.05
CA CYS A 184 4.31 18.04 -19.82
C CYS A 184 4.66 17.99 -21.32
N PRO A 185 3.73 18.35 -22.23
CA PRO A 185 3.97 18.29 -23.68
C PRO A 185 5.21 19.05 -24.15
N PRO A 186 5.58 20.24 -23.64
CA PRO A 186 6.81 20.93 -24.04
C PRO A 186 8.11 20.14 -23.79
N MET A 187 8.06 19.16 -22.86
CA MET A 187 9.24 18.31 -22.59
C MET A 187 9.66 17.43 -23.77
N LEU A 188 8.75 17.14 -24.70
CA LEU A 188 9.05 16.34 -25.90
C LEU A 188 10.06 17.04 -26.84
N ASP A 189 10.18 18.36 -26.74
CA ASP A 189 11.12 19.15 -27.53
C ASP A 189 12.57 19.06 -27.00
N PHE A 190 12.75 18.63 -25.74
CA PHE A 190 14.06 18.46 -25.12
C PHE A 190 14.68 17.11 -25.49
N LYS A 191 15.25 17.00 -26.68
CA LYS A 191 15.82 15.75 -27.24
C LYS A 191 16.94 15.17 -26.38
N ASP A 192 17.74 16.00 -25.72
CA ASP A 192 18.78 15.61 -24.80
C ASP A 192 18.21 14.88 -23.58
N VAL A 193 17.14 15.40 -22.98
CA VAL A 193 16.45 14.79 -21.83
C VAL A 193 15.76 13.49 -22.23
N THR A 194 15.00 13.48 -23.31
CA THR A 194 14.29 12.27 -23.78
C THR A 194 15.26 11.16 -24.18
N THR A 195 16.42 11.52 -24.78
CA THR A 195 17.47 10.56 -25.11
C THR A 195 18.11 9.99 -23.84
N TYR A 196 18.43 10.88 -22.86
CA TYR A 196 18.98 10.45 -21.58
C TYR A 196 18.04 9.46 -20.87
N ILE A 197 16.76 9.78 -20.76
CA ILE A 197 15.76 8.88 -20.12
C ILE A 197 15.77 7.51 -20.80
N LYS A 198 15.69 7.46 -22.12
CA LYS A 198 15.65 6.20 -22.89
C LYS A 198 16.91 5.35 -22.77
N GLN A 199 18.08 5.98 -22.67
CA GLN A 199 19.38 5.27 -22.71
C GLN A 199 19.92 4.93 -21.32
N HIS A 200 19.58 5.72 -20.31
CA HIS A 200 20.21 5.66 -18.99
C HIS A 200 19.26 5.33 -17.84
N THR A 201 17.94 5.30 -18.11
CA THR A 201 16.96 4.94 -17.08
C THR A 201 16.04 3.82 -17.59
N ASN A 202 15.42 3.11 -16.65
CA ASN A 202 14.32 2.18 -16.91
C ASN A 202 12.97 2.80 -16.49
N ALA A 203 12.93 4.12 -16.32
CA ALA A 203 11.73 4.81 -15.86
C ALA A 203 10.60 4.73 -16.89
N LEU A 204 9.41 4.44 -16.40
CA LEU A 204 8.19 4.61 -17.19
C LEU A 204 7.94 6.11 -17.41
N VAL A 205 7.72 6.53 -18.65
CA VAL A 205 7.41 7.93 -18.98
C VAL A 205 5.94 8.06 -19.31
N GLU A 206 5.27 8.96 -18.60
CA GLU A 206 3.86 9.28 -18.78
C GLU A 206 3.72 10.71 -19.26
N LEU A 207 3.17 10.88 -20.46
CA LEU A 207 2.82 12.20 -21.00
C LEU A 207 1.49 12.64 -20.41
N ARG A 208 1.48 13.73 -19.65
CA ARG A 208 0.26 14.32 -19.10
C ARG A 208 -0.26 15.40 -20.03
N GLU A 209 -1.59 15.48 -20.14
CA GLU A 209 -2.25 16.51 -20.97
C GLU A 209 -2.03 17.91 -20.40
N ASP A 210 -2.04 18.92 -21.27
CA ASP A 210 -1.95 20.35 -20.87
C ASP A 210 -3.03 20.76 -19.85
N ALA A 211 -4.17 20.07 -19.87
CA ALA A 211 -5.26 20.29 -18.92
C ALA A 211 -4.82 20.11 -17.45
N CYS A 212 -3.89 19.18 -17.18
CA CYS A 212 -3.37 18.91 -15.85
C CYS A 212 -2.50 20.04 -15.28
N PHE A 213 -2.00 20.92 -16.16
CA PHE A 213 -1.10 22.02 -15.79
C PHE A 213 -1.77 23.41 -15.88
N LYS A 214 -3.11 23.48 -15.89
CA LYS A 214 -3.85 24.75 -15.85
C LYS A 214 -3.80 25.37 -14.46
N ASP A 215 -3.74 26.69 -14.39
CA ASP A 215 -3.71 27.46 -13.14
C ASP A 215 -4.83 27.05 -12.18
N ALA A 216 -6.08 26.90 -12.67
CA ALA A 216 -7.22 26.52 -11.85
C ALA A 216 -7.08 25.11 -11.25
N VAL A 217 -6.55 24.16 -12.01
CA VAL A 217 -6.31 22.77 -11.53
C VAL A 217 -5.20 22.78 -10.49
N MET A 218 -4.11 23.46 -10.77
CA MET A 218 -2.99 23.60 -9.84
C MET A 218 -3.43 24.24 -8.52
N GLU A 219 -4.12 25.40 -8.56
CA GLU A 219 -4.59 26.09 -7.35
C GLU A 219 -5.52 25.20 -6.51
N GLN A 220 -6.48 24.52 -7.17
CA GLN A 220 -7.42 23.65 -6.47
C GLN A 220 -6.69 22.47 -5.82
N THR A 221 -5.85 21.77 -6.56
CA THR A 221 -5.12 20.60 -6.04
C THR A 221 -4.21 20.96 -4.87
N MET A 222 -3.48 22.10 -4.98
CA MET A 222 -2.60 22.55 -3.91
C MET A 222 -3.39 22.97 -2.66
N ALA A 223 -4.55 23.62 -2.84
CA ALA A 223 -5.41 24.03 -1.72
C ALA A 223 -6.06 22.81 -1.04
N ASP A 224 -6.50 21.83 -1.80
CA ASP A 224 -7.11 20.60 -1.26
C ASP A 224 -6.09 19.78 -0.44
N GLN A 225 -4.83 19.71 -0.89
CA GLN A 225 -3.79 18.94 -0.24
C GLN A 225 -3.15 19.65 0.97
N PHE A 226 -2.85 20.95 0.86
CA PHE A 226 -2.03 21.68 1.82
C PHE A 226 -2.79 22.81 2.53
N GLY A 227 -4.07 23.01 2.21
CA GLY A 227 -4.92 24.07 2.76
C GLY A 227 -4.87 25.38 1.94
N ALA A 228 -5.78 26.29 2.24
CA ALA A 228 -5.95 27.53 1.48
C ALA A 228 -4.70 28.42 1.45
N ASP A 229 -3.91 28.41 2.51
CA ASP A 229 -2.69 29.22 2.67
C ASP A 229 -1.41 28.51 2.18
N TRP A 230 -1.54 27.49 1.34
CA TRP A 230 -0.43 26.63 0.90
C TRP A 230 0.77 27.41 0.33
N ARG A 231 0.53 28.53 -0.36
CA ARG A 231 1.65 29.36 -0.91
C ARG A 231 2.56 29.88 0.19
N THR A 232 1.98 30.38 1.26
CA THR A 232 2.72 30.91 2.40
C THR A 232 3.37 29.78 3.20
N THR A 233 2.61 28.69 3.42
CA THR A 233 3.07 27.52 4.19
C THR A 233 4.25 26.84 3.52
N LEU A 234 4.22 26.66 2.19
CA LEU A 234 5.28 26.01 1.41
C LEU A 234 6.33 27.00 0.87
N GLY A 235 6.13 28.32 1.05
CA GLY A 235 7.09 29.34 0.64
C GLY A 235 7.16 29.59 -0.87
N TYR A 236 6.07 29.40 -1.62
CA TYR A 236 6.06 29.61 -3.08
C TYR A 236 5.63 31.02 -3.48
N GLU A 237 6.40 31.64 -4.37
CA GLU A 237 6.04 32.88 -5.02
C GLU A 237 4.93 32.66 -6.07
N LYS A 238 4.25 33.75 -6.44
CA LYS A 238 3.10 33.68 -7.36
C LYS A 238 3.45 33.13 -8.75
N ASP A 239 4.67 33.36 -9.23
CA ASP A 239 5.16 32.93 -10.54
C ASP A 239 6.02 31.65 -10.50
N ALA A 240 6.06 30.95 -9.35
CA ALA A 240 6.77 29.70 -9.19
C ALA A 240 6.17 28.60 -10.08
N LEU A 241 7.04 27.77 -10.68
CA LEU A 241 6.62 26.66 -11.54
C LEU A 241 6.52 25.32 -10.80
N VAL A 242 7.14 25.23 -9.63
CA VAL A 242 7.09 24.01 -8.79
C VAL A 242 5.66 23.58 -8.47
N PRO A 243 4.72 24.48 -8.08
CA PRO A 243 3.35 24.10 -7.77
C PRO A 243 2.63 23.33 -8.88
N TYR A 244 2.92 23.61 -10.15
CA TYR A 244 2.35 22.87 -11.28
C TYR A 244 2.87 21.44 -11.36
N ALA A 245 4.16 21.21 -11.10
CA ALA A 245 4.74 19.88 -11.06
C ALA A 245 4.21 19.08 -9.86
N VAL A 246 4.08 19.72 -8.69
CA VAL A 246 3.51 19.11 -7.49
C VAL A 246 2.03 18.73 -7.73
N ALA A 247 1.22 19.65 -8.23
CA ALA A 247 -0.19 19.40 -8.49
C ALA A 247 -0.42 18.28 -9.51
N ALA A 248 0.37 18.25 -10.59
CA ALA A 248 0.28 17.19 -11.59
C ALA A 248 0.65 15.80 -10.98
N LEU A 249 1.64 15.74 -10.08
CA LEU A 249 2.02 14.55 -9.36
C LEU A 249 0.90 14.10 -8.40
N LEU A 250 0.34 15.01 -7.61
CA LEU A 250 -0.75 14.71 -6.67
C LEU A 250 -2.01 14.22 -7.41
N ASN A 251 -2.39 14.89 -8.51
CA ASN A 251 -3.52 14.44 -9.32
C ASN A 251 -3.31 13.04 -9.88
N TYR A 252 -2.10 12.74 -10.36
CA TYR A 252 -1.77 11.38 -10.80
C TYR A 252 -1.86 10.36 -9.67
N LEU A 253 -1.44 10.71 -8.47
CA LEU A 253 -1.59 9.85 -7.30
C LEU A 253 -3.06 9.65 -6.93
N HIS A 254 -3.91 10.68 -6.99
CA HIS A 254 -5.35 10.55 -6.77
C HIS A 254 -6.03 9.65 -7.82
N GLU A 255 -5.63 9.78 -9.10
CA GLU A 255 -6.11 8.92 -10.18
C GLU A 255 -5.74 7.45 -9.96
N THR A 256 -4.54 7.17 -9.46
CA THR A 256 -3.98 5.82 -9.38
C THR A 256 -4.19 5.16 -8.02
N GLN A 257 -4.14 5.91 -6.91
CA GLN A 257 -4.11 5.35 -5.56
C GLN A 257 -5.44 5.45 -4.81
N LYS A 258 -6.34 6.35 -5.18
CA LYS A 258 -7.63 6.66 -4.52
C LYS A 258 -7.53 7.03 -3.02
N HIS A 259 -6.59 6.46 -2.27
CA HIS A 259 -6.35 6.69 -0.86
C HIS A 259 -4.85 6.83 -0.58
N GLY A 260 -4.47 7.40 0.56
CA GLY A 260 -3.08 7.47 1.03
C GLY A 260 -2.25 8.64 0.50
N VAL A 261 -2.80 9.48 -0.40
CA VAL A 261 -2.13 10.68 -0.89
C VAL A 261 -1.94 11.71 0.24
N GLU A 262 -2.80 11.65 1.26
CA GLU A 262 -2.74 12.46 2.50
C GLU A 262 -1.42 12.27 3.27
N ARG A 263 -0.67 11.20 2.97
CA ARG A 263 0.67 10.95 3.53
C ARG A 263 1.68 12.03 3.13
N ILE A 264 1.53 12.63 1.95
CA ILE A 264 2.39 13.73 1.49
C ILE A 264 1.90 15.04 2.15
N LYS A 265 2.30 15.27 3.40
CA LYS A 265 1.89 16.45 4.18
C LYS A 265 2.68 17.71 3.86
N THR A 266 3.89 17.58 3.36
CA THR A 266 4.78 18.70 3.03
C THR A 266 5.60 18.37 1.80
N VAL A 267 6.08 19.42 1.14
CA VAL A 267 7.05 19.32 0.05
C VAL A 267 8.31 20.05 0.48
N GLN A 268 9.41 19.32 0.54
CA GLN A 268 10.72 19.90 0.92
C GLN A 268 11.30 20.62 -0.30
N ASN A 269 11.30 21.95 -0.24
CA ASN A 269 11.94 22.76 -1.25
C ASN A 269 13.44 22.80 -1.01
N TYR A 270 14.24 22.51 -2.01
CA TYR A 270 15.69 22.61 -1.95
C TYR A 270 16.25 23.52 -3.04
N ALA A 271 17.29 24.24 -2.71
CA ALA A 271 18.07 25.02 -3.67
C ALA A 271 19.14 24.14 -4.27
N ASP A 272 19.33 24.21 -5.59
CA ASP A 272 20.38 23.46 -6.31
C ASP A 272 21.79 23.75 -5.76
N ALA A 273 22.01 24.93 -5.19
CA ALA A 273 23.29 25.31 -4.56
C ALA A 273 23.58 24.62 -3.21
N GLN A 274 22.63 23.94 -2.63
CA GLN A 274 22.77 23.30 -1.30
C GLN A 274 23.63 22.03 -1.36
N TYR A 275 23.66 21.39 -2.50
CA TYR A 275 24.40 20.14 -2.74
C TYR A 275 25.44 20.28 -3.84
N MET A 276 26.51 19.49 -3.73
CA MET A 276 27.53 19.38 -4.77
C MET A 276 26.92 18.79 -6.05
N ARG A 277 27.09 19.48 -7.17
CA ARG A 277 26.64 19.00 -8.47
C ARG A 277 27.53 17.85 -8.95
N LEU A 278 26.98 16.67 -9.00
CA LEU A 278 27.65 15.48 -9.55
C LEU A 278 26.99 15.11 -10.88
N SER A 279 27.74 15.23 -11.98
CA SER A 279 27.24 14.82 -13.29
C SER A 279 27.02 13.30 -13.33
N PRO A 280 26.17 12.78 -14.26
CA PRO A 280 26.00 11.33 -14.46
C PRO A 280 27.32 10.60 -14.67
N VAL A 281 28.22 11.20 -15.46
CA VAL A 281 29.57 10.65 -15.77
C VAL A 281 30.41 10.61 -14.50
N THR A 282 30.39 11.68 -13.69
CA THR A 282 31.12 11.73 -12.42
C THR A 282 30.65 10.65 -11.46
N ARG A 283 29.33 10.48 -11.28
CA ARG A 283 28.73 9.44 -10.43
C ARG A 283 29.15 8.04 -10.86
N ALA A 284 29.07 7.76 -12.17
CA ALA A 284 29.45 6.48 -12.74
C ALA A 284 30.94 6.21 -12.57
N ASN A 285 31.82 7.19 -12.88
CA ASN A 285 33.25 7.02 -12.78
C ASN A 285 33.76 6.86 -11.33
N LEU A 286 33.07 7.47 -10.36
CA LEU A 286 33.41 7.32 -8.95
C LEU A 286 32.80 6.05 -8.33
N GLU A 287 31.97 5.33 -9.06
CA GLU A 287 31.26 4.13 -8.59
C GLU A 287 30.67 4.34 -7.18
N LEU A 288 29.92 5.44 -7.01
CA LEU A 288 29.42 5.84 -5.70
C LEU A 288 28.44 4.81 -5.12
N THR A 289 27.47 4.37 -5.91
CA THR A 289 26.37 3.49 -5.48
C THR A 289 26.21 2.24 -6.35
N GLU A 290 26.72 2.26 -7.57
CA GLU A 290 26.68 1.15 -8.52
C GLU A 290 28.01 1.07 -9.30
N THR A 291 28.49 -0.15 -9.57
CA THR A 291 29.70 -0.36 -10.38
C THR A 291 29.42 -0.07 -11.86
N MET A 292 30.45 0.38 -12.60
CA MET A 292 30.35 0.61 -14.06
C MET A 292 30.05 -0.68 -14.83
N ARG A 293 30.61 -1.80 -14.36
CA ARG A 293 30.36 -3.12 -14.94
C ARG A 293 29.40 -3.89 -14.05
N GLY A 294 28.22 -4.25 -14.57
CA GLY A 294 27.25 -5.08 -13.86
C GLY A 294 26.23 -4.32 -13.00
N ARG A 295 26.42 -3.01 -12.74
CA ARG A 295 25.52 -2.19 -11.88
C ARG A 295 25.26 -2.82 -10.52
N GLU A 296 26.29 -3.40 -9.93
CA GLU A 296 26.23 -4.04 -8.62
C GLU A 296 26.57 -3.05 -7.51
N LYS A 297 26.00 -3.26 -6.31
CA LYS A 297 26.35 -2.50 -5.10
C LYS A 297 27.76 -2.88 -4.59
N ARG A 298 28.13 -4.15 -4.68
CA ARG A 298 29.41 -4.66 -4.17
C ARG A 298 30.58 -4.03 -4.92
N GLY A 299 31.54 -3.46 -4.17
CA GLY A 299 32.72 -2.78 -4.72
C GLY A 299 32.57 -1.26 -4.81
N THR A 300 31.41 -0.70 -4.49
CA THR A 300 31.16 0.75 -4.52
C THR A 300 31.51 1.43 -3.19
N LEU A 301 31.55 2.78 -3.20
CA LEU A 301 31.71 3.57 -1.97
C LEU A 301 30.59 3.27 -0.97
N LEU A 302 29.34 3.21 -1.44
CA LEU A 302 28.19 2.85 -0.60
C LEU A 302 28.37 1.49 0.07
N TRP A 303 28.83 0.48 -0.66
CA TRP A 303 29.04 -0.86 -0.10
C TRP A 303 30.06 -0.88 1.05
N VAL A 304 31.12 -0.07 0.93
CA VAL A 304 32.15 0.03 1.98
C VAL A 304 31.60 0.72 3.24
N LEU A 305 30.85 1.81 3.05
CA LEU A 305 30.34 2.66 4.13
C LEU A 305 29.08 2.12 4.79
N ASP A 306 28.26 1.36 4.07
CA ASP A 306 26.96 0.88 4.59
C ASP A 306 27.15 -0.18 5.67
N LYS A 307 27.05 0.29 6.91
CA LYS A 307 27.00 -0.49 8.15
C LYS A 307 25.76 -0.11 8.97
N THR A 308 24.74 0.41 8.28
CA THR A 308 23.49 0.84 8.90
C THR A 308 22.65 -0.36 9.33
N GLU A 309 21.93 -0.24 10.43
CA GLU A 309 21.07 -1.31 10.97
C GLU A 309 19.63 -1.21 10.45
N THR A 310 19.18 0.00 10.07
CA THR A 310 17.80 0.25 9.64
C THR A 310 17.68 0.49 8.15
N SER A 311 16.56 0.14 7.53
CA SER A 311 16.27 0.44 6.12
C SER A 311 16.23 1.95 5.86
N MET A 312 15.67 2.74 6.80
CA MET A 312 15.68 4.21 6.76
C MET A 312 17.12 4.76 6.75
N GLY A 313 17.98 4.21 7.60
CA GLY A 313 19.41 4.57 7.62
C GLY A 313 20.13 4.22 6.32
N LYS A 314 19.83 3.08 5.70
CA LYS A 314 20.38 2.69 4.38
C LYS A 314 20.01 3.72 3.31
N ARG A 315 18.73 4.12 3.24
CA ARG A 315 18.23 5.13 2.30
C ARG A 315 18.90 6.49 2.53
N LEU A 316 18.97 6.92 3.80
CA LEU A 316 19.59 8.20 4.16
C LEU A 316 21.09 8.23 3.83
N LEU A 317 21.83 7.16 4.12
CA LEU A 317 23.25 7.06 3.77
C LEU A 317 23.47 7.12 2.26
N ARG A 318 22.65 6.43 1.48
CA ARG A 318 22.68 6.51 0.01
C ARG A 318 22.45 7.95 -0.45
N SER A 319 21.40 8.61 0.08
CA SER A 319 21.10 10.01 -0.24
C SER A 319 22.28 10.93 0.09
N TRP A 320 22.95 10.75 1.21
CA TRP A 320 24.12 11.55 1.57
C TRP A 320 25.31 11.37 0.62
N ILE A 321 25.52 10.18 0.12
CA ILE A 321 26.58 9.89 -0.87
C ILE A 321 26.23 10.49 -2.24
N GLU A 322 24.97 10.39 -2.63
CA GLU A 322 24.48 10.89 -3.92
C GLU A 322 24.32 12.42 -3.93
N GLN A 323 24.13 13.03 -2.76
CA GLN A 323 23.89 14.46 -2.57
C GLN A 323 24.83 15.03 -1.49
N PRO A 324 26.15 15.13 -1.73
CA PRO A 324 27.08 15.68 -0.75
C PRO A 324 26.78 17.15 -0.46
N LEU A 325 26.82 17.52 0.80
CA LEU A 325 26.65 18.91 1.23
C LEU A 325 27.79 19.80 0.74
N VAL A 326 27.48 21.08 0.53
CA VAL A 326 28.49 22.12 0.22
C VAL A 326 28.74 23.02 1.44
N ASP A 327 27.73 23.17 2.31
CA ASP A 327 27.86 24.00 3.51
C ASP A 327 28.82 23.40 4.54
N ALA A 328 29.88 24.14 4.81
CA ALA A 328 30.95 23.72 5.72
C ALA A 328 30.46 23.52 7.16
N GLU A 329 29.53 24.34 7.66
CA GLU A 329 29.02 24.21 9.02
C GLU A 329 28.17 22.97 9.22
N ALA A 330 27.31 22.67 8.24
CA ALA A 330 26.51 21.43 8.24
C ALA A 330 27.43 20.18 8.14
N ILE A 331 28.49 20.24 7.35
CA ILE A 331 29.50 19.16 7.26
C ILE A 331 30.18 18.97 8.62
N LYS A 332 30.66 20.04 9.23
CA LYS A 332 31.31 20.00 10.55
C LYS A 332 30.39 19.44 11.63
N ALA A 333 29.11 19.82 11.63
CA ALA A 333 28.14 19.30 12.59
C ALA A 333 27.99 17.77 12.47
N ARG A 334 27.92 17.22 11.23
CA ARG A 334 27.91 15.76 10.99
C ARG A 334 29.22 15.10 11.45
N LEU A 335 30.37 15.70 11.13
CA LEU A 335 31.67 15.16 11.52
C LEU A 335 31.85 15.18 13.06
N CYS A 336 31.37 16.20 13.77
CA CYS A 336 31.36 16.23 15.25
C CYS A 336 30.52 15.09 15.83
N ALA A 337 29.34 14.81 15.25
CA ALA A 337 28.51 13.70 15.68
C ALA A 337 29.19 12.33 15.45
N VAL A 338 29.85 12.15 14.29
CA VAL A 338 30.62 10.94 13.99
C VAL A 338 31.80 10.79 14.97
N GLN A 339 32.51 11.87 15.27
CA GLN A 339 33.63 11.85 16.24
C GLN A 339 33.16 11.48 17.65
N ALA A 340 32.02 12.02 18.09
CA ALA A 340 31.45 11.69 19.39
C ALA A 340 31.06 10.19 19.48
N LEU A 341 30.38 9.67 18.46
CA LEU A 341 30.05 8.24 18.38
C LEU A 341 31.29 7.34 18.27
N TYR A 342 32.33 7.80 17.58
CA TYR A 342 33.62 7.09 17.53
C TYR A 342 34.28 6.97 18.90
N SER A 343 34.28 8.05 19.67
CA SER A 343 34.87 8.11 20.99
C SER A 343 34.06 7.38 22.05
N ALA A 344 32.72 7.37 21.93
CA ALA A 344 31.79 6.76 22.89
C ALA A 344 31.47 5.31 22.46
N SER A 345 32.44 4.40 22.53
CA SER A 345 32.33 3.05 21.98
C SER A 345 31.20 2.22 22.61
N ILE A 346 30.93 2.35 23.91
CA ILE A 346 29.88 1.64 24.62
C ILE A 346 28.51 2.18 24.16
N ALA A 347 28.26 3.49 24.26
CA ALA A 347 27.00 4.10 23.84
C ALA A 347 26.70 3.84 22.35
N ARG A 348 27.75 3.83 21.52
CA ARG A 348 27.60 3.45 20.10
C ARG A 348 27.17 2.00 19.93
N ALA A 349 27.71 1.05 20.72
CA ALA A 349 27.33 -0.34 20.65
C ALA A 349 25.87 -0.54 21.08
N ASP A 350 25.48 0.08 22.19
CA ASP A 350 24.11 0.02 22.72
C ASP A 350 23.10 0.68 21.76
N LEU A 351 23.47 1.82 21.15
CA LEU A 351 22.67 2.49 20.14
C LEU A 351 22.50 1.61 18.90
N LYS A 352 23.57 0.96 18.47
CA LYS A 352 23.54 0.04 17.31
C LYS A 352 22.63 -1.17 17.58
N GLU A 353 22.71 -1.75 18.77
CA GLU A 353 21.84 -2.85 19.20
C GLU A 353 20.37 -2.42 19.21
N ALA A 354 20.07 -1.27 19.83
CA ALA A 354 18.71 -0.70 19.85
C ALA A 354 18.15 -0.46 18.44
N LEU A 355 18.96 0.11 17.54
CA LEU A 355 18.58 0.35 16.14
C LEU A 355 18.33 -0.94 15.36
N GLY A 356 18.98 -2.05 15.72
CA GLY A 356 18.74 -3.37 15.12
C GLY A 356 17.32 -3.90 15.34
N HIS A 357 16.59 -3.36 16.31
CA HIS A 357 15.18 -3.70 16.59
C HIS A 357 14.19 -2.66 16.05
N VAL A 358 14.66 -1.63 15.36
CA VAL A 358 13.83 -0.60 14.74
C VAL A 358 13.50 -0.99 13.30
N PHE A 359 12.23 -1.25 13.04
CA PHE A 359 11.72 -1.56 11.71
C PHE A 359 11.53 -0.28 10.87
N ASP A 360 11.15 -0.45 9.62
CA ASP A 360 10.94 0.65 8.66
C ASP A 360 9.62 1.39 8.93
N ILE A 361 9.63 2.35 9.87
CA ILE A 361 8.45 3.12 10.29
C ILE A 361 7.83 3.86 9.09
N GLU A 362 8.65 4.38 8.19
CA GLU A 362 8.17 5.15 7.03
C GLU A 362 7.24 4.28 6.17
N ARG A 363 7.70 3.10 5.76
CA ARG A 363 6.93 2.19 4.91
C ARG A 363 5.80 1.49 5.67
N LEU A 364 6.01 1.13 6.93
CA LEU A 364 4.96 0.54 7.78
C LEU A 364 3.78 1.49 7.94
N THR A 365 4.03 2.77 8.24
CA THR A 365 2.98 3.78 8.37
C THR A 365 2.17 3.93 7.08
N THR A 366 2.84 3.95 5.93
CA THR A 366 2.17 4.00 4.64
C THR A 366 1.27 2.79 4.43
N ARG A 367 1.75 1.57 4.67
CA ARG A 367 0.95 0.36 4.52
C ARG A 367 -0.27 0.32 5.46
N ILE A 368 -0.13 0.85 6.68
CA ILE A 368 -1.25 0.99 7.63
C ILE A 368 -2.30 1.95 7.06
N LEU A 369 -1.90 3.12 6.55
CA LEU A 369 -2.83 4.10 5.96
C LEU A 369 -3.55 3.56 4.72
N TYR A 370 -2.88 2.74 3.92
CA TYR A 370 -3.50 2.06 2.76
C TYR A 370 -4.35 0.83 3.16
N GLY A 371 -4.42 0.48 4.45
CA GLY A 371 -5.16 -0.71 4.92
C GLY A 371 -4.59 -2.04 4.43
N SER A 372 -3.33 -2.05 3.96
CA SER A 372 -2.64 -3.23 3.42
C SER A 372 -1.67 -3.87 4.42
N ALA A 373 -1.51 -3.30 5.61
CA ALA A 373 -0.63 -3.82 6.65
C ALA A 373 -1.17 -5.13 7.24
N THR A 374 -0.26 -6.06 7.45
CA THR A 374 -0.54 -7.32 8.16
C THR A 374 -0.48 -7.12 9.69
N PRO A 375 -1.11 -8.01 10.51
CA PRO A 375 -1.00 -7.94 11.96
C PRO A 375 0.45 -7.93 12.47
N ARG A 376 1.35 -8.68 11.82
CA ARG A 376 2.78 -8.69 12.14
C ARG A 376 3.47 -7.36 11.88
N GLU A 377 3.08 -6.66 10.83
CA GLU A 377 3.62 -5.34 10.51
C GLU A 377 3.15 -4.27 11.50
N VAL A 378 1.89 -4.34 11.94
CA VAL A 378 1.41 -3.46 13.02
C VAL A 378 2.12 -3.76 14.33
N LYS A 379 2.36 -5.05 14.65
CA LYS A 379 3.16 -5.45 15.81
C LYS A 379 4.60 -4.94 15.72
N ALA A 380 5.25 -5.02 14.54
CA ALA A 380 6.59 -4.49 14.29
C ALA A 380 6.69 -2.98 14.53
N LEU A 381 5.61 -2.21 14.20
CA LEU A 381 5.53 -0.80 14.58
C LEU A 381 5.53 -0.63 16.11
N GLY A 382 4.73 -1.41 16.84
CA GLY A 382 4.72 -1.40 18.30
C GLY A 382 6.08 -1.75 18.91
N ASP A 383 6.76 -2.78 18.40
CA ASP A 383 8.10 -3.18 18.84
C ASP A 383 9.12 -2.08 18.58
N THR A 384 9.01 -1.36 17.47
CA THR A 384 9.82 -0.19 17.17
C THR A 384 9.57 0.93 18.17
N CYS A 385 8.30 1.27 18.48
CA CYS A 385 7.97 2.28 19.48
C CYS A 385 8.54 1.94 20.86
N ALA A 386 8.56 0.65 21.23
CA ALA A 386 9.15 0.20 22.49
C ALA A 386 10.67 0.44 22.57
N MET A 387 11.38 0.54 21.45
CA MET A 387 12.82 0.81 21.39
C MET A 387 13.18 2.30 21.39
N LEU A 388 12.23 3.19 21.06
CA LEU A 388 12.50 4.63 20.94
C LEU A 388 13.07 5.26 22.22
N PRO A 389 12.65 4.92 23.46
CA PRO A 389 13.25 5.44 24.67
C PRO A 389 14.75 5.13 24.78
N GLN A 390 15.16 3.90 24.43
CA GLN A 390 16.55 3.48 24.44
C GLN A 390 17.37 4.21 23.36
N VAL A 391 16.85 4.29 22.14
CA VAL A 391 17.50 5.04 21.03
C VAL A 391 17.71 6.50 21.42
N LYS A 392 16.68 7.17 21.98
CA LYS A 392 16.74 8.54 22.47
C LYS A 392 17.80 8.73 23.53
N ALA A 393 17.82 7.88 24.56
CA ALA A 393 18.76 7.96 25.67
C ALA A 393 20.21 7.76 25.21
N GLN A 394 20.49 6.77 24.36
CA GLN A 394 21.85 6.49 23.89
C GLN A 394 22.35 7.56 22.91
N ALA A 395 21.49 8.12 22.07
CA ALA A 395 21.85 9.23 21.19
C ALA A 395 22.24 10.47 22.01
N ALA A 396 21.45 10.82 23.02
CA ALA A 396 21.74 11.95 23.93
C ALA A 396 23.04 11.75 24.74
N ALA A 397 23.32 10.52 25.17
CA ALA A 397 24.51 10.17 25.96
C ALA A 397 25.83 10.40 25.22
N CYS A 398 25.81 10.47 23.87
CA CYS A 398 27.01 10.74 23.08
C CYS A 398 27.50 12.19 23.15
N GLY A 399 26.70 13.16 23.64
CA GLY A 399 27.07 14.52 23.95
C GLY A 399 27.38 15.45 22.76
N ALA A 400 27.18 15.05 21.54
CA ALA A 400 27.31 15.92 20.36
C ALA A 400 26.03 16.75 20.15
N PRO A 401 26.13 18.07 19.85
CA PRO A 401 24.98 18.95 19.72
C PRO A 401 23.93 18.41 18.71
N LEU A 402 24.36 17.90 17.56
CA LEU A 402 23.47 17.31 16.55
C LEU A 402 22.75 16.08 17.09
N LEU A 403 23.43 15.18 17.81
CA LEU A 403 22.83 13.98 18.38
C LEU A 403 21.83 14.32 19.50
N THR A 404 22.15 15.32 20.35
CA THR A 404 21.22 15.80 21.35
C THR A 404 19.97 16.41 20.72
N GLN A 405 20.15 17.26 19.71
CA GLN A 405 19.01 17.83 18.95
C GLN A 405 18.13 16.76 18.32
N LEU A 406 18.71 15.74 17.70
CA LEU A 406 17.95 14.63 17.11
C LEU A 406 17.23 13.82 18.20
N ALA A 407 17.89 13.56 19.33
CA ALA A 407 17.27 12.86 20.45
C ALA A 407 16.06 13.64 21.00
N ASP A 408 16.16 14.97 21.15
CA ASP A 408 15.06 15.81 21.65
C ASP A 408 13.85 15.79 20.70
N GLN A 409 14.07 15.64 19.40
CA GLN A 409 13.02 15.56 18.39
C GLN A 409 12.31 14.19 18.33
N ILE A 410 12.87 13.14 18.96
CA ILE A 410 12.22 11.82 18.99
C ILE A 410 11.00 11.88 19.90
N ASP A 411 9.81 11.73 19.30
CA ASP A 411 8.57 11.42 20.00
C ASP A 411 8.54 9.92 20.34
N LEU A 412 8.21 9.59 21.57
CA LEU A 412 8.20 8.20 22.04
C LEU A 412 6.98 7.39 21.60
N LEU A 413 5.92 8.05 21.09
CA LEU A 413 4.69 7.42 20.59
C LEU A 413 4.09 6.42 21.60
N GLU A 414 4.05 6.80 22.89
CA GLU A 414 3.62 5.93 23.99
C GLU A 414 2.15 5.49 23.84
N ASP A 415 1.31 6.40 23.35
CA ASP A 415 -0.11 6.13 23.05
C ASP A 415 -0.28 5.09 21.94
N VAL A 416 0.52 5.18 20.87
CA VAL A 416 0.53 4.20 19.78
C VAL A 416 0.99 2.84 20.27
N LEU A 417 2.08 2.83 21.06
CA LEU A 417 2.60 1.60 21.68
C LEU A 417 1.54 0.92 22.54
N GLN A 418 0.90 1.70 23.43
CA GLN A 418 -0.14 1.19 24.33
C GLN A 418 -1.32 0.62 23.56
N ASN A 419 -1.80 1.32 22.53
CA ASN A 419 -2.89 0.86 21.69
C ASN A 419 -2.56 -0.47 20.99
N ILE A 420 -1.36 -0.60 20.42
CA ILE A 420 -0.94 -1.84 19.76
C ILE A 420 -0.81 -2.99 20.76
N GLN A 421 -0.19 -2.76 21.93
CA GLN A 421 0.00 -3.78 22.96
C GLN A 421 -1.32 -4.26 23.59
N THR A 422 -2.30 -3.38 23.71
CA THR A 422 -3.62 -3.75 24.23
C THR A 422 -4.46 -4.47 23.19
N ALA A 423 -4.33 -4.11 21.91
CA ALA A 423 -5.14 -4.65 20.83
C ALA A 423 -4.63 -5.98 20.29
N LEU A 424 -3.31 -6.14 20.14
CA LEU A 424 -2.71 -7.32 19.48
C LEU A 424 -2.11 -8.31 20.47
N VAL A 425 -2.14 -9.58 20.09
CA VAL A 425 -1.39 -10.64 20.78
C VAL A 425 0.12 -10.48 20.56
N ASP A 426 0.94 -11.15 21.38
CA ASP A 426 2.41 -11.02 21.29
C ASP A 426 3.01 -11.65 20.02
N ASP A 427 2.42 -12.72 19.51
CA ASP A 427 2.77 -13.36 18.23
C ASP A 427 1.53 -13.42 17.32
N PRO A 428 1.23 -12.34 16.58
CA PRO A 428 0.06 -12.30 15.73
C PRO A 428 0.25 -13.15 14.46
N PRO A 429 -0.85 -13.69 13.88
CA PRO A 429 -0.81 -14.44 12.63
C PRO A 429 -0.29 -13.59 11.47
N ALA A 430 0.19 -14.25 10.43
CA ALA A 430 0.67 -13.58 9.22
C ALA A 430 -0.46 -12.84 8.49
N ASN A 431 -1.67 -13.39 8.51
CA ASN A 431 -2.85 -12.83 7.86
C ASN A 431 -4.01 -12.68 8.84
N MET A 432 -4.84 -11.68 8.67
CA MET A 432 -6.07 -11.50 9.45
C MET A 432 -7.04 -12.69 9.31
N LYS A 433 -7.05 -13.32 8.13
CA LYS A 433 -7.92 -14.49 7.85
C LYS A 433 -7.64 -15.72 8.73
N ASP A 434 -6.42 -15.81 9.26
CA ASP A 434 -6.04 -16.94 10.15
C ASP A 434 -6.70 -16.80 11.54
N GLY A 435 -7.27 -15.63 11.86
CA GLY A 435 -7.88 -15.34 13.15
C GLY A 435 -6.87 -15.20 14.29
N GLY A 436 -7.33 -14.80 15.46
CA GLY A 436 -6.50 -14.77 16.68
C GLY A 436 -5.51 -13.60 16.80
N ALA A 437 -5.56 -12.61 15.92
CA ALA A 437 -4.70 -11.42 15.99
C ALA A 437 -5.03 -10.51 17.18
N ILE A 438 -6.30 -10.36 17.50
CA ILE A 438 -6.78 -9.45 18.56
C ILE A 438 -6.67 -10.12 19.92
N ARG A 439 -6.15 -9.39 20.91
CA ARG A 439 -6.01 -9.86 22.29
C ARG A 439 -7.37 -10.01 22.97
N ALA A 440 -7.54 -11.06 23.78
CA ALA A 440 -8.74 -11.25 24.57
C ALA A 440 -8.92 -10.09 25.56
N GLY A 441 -10.17 -9.60 25.70
CA GLY A 441 -10.51 -8.45 26.53
C GLY A 441 -10.38 -7.09 25.86
N PHE A 442 -9.85 -7.02 24.62
CA PHE A 442 -9.75 -5.74 23.88
C PHE A 442 -11.11 -5.29 23.32
N ASN A 443 -11.88 -6.21 22.77
CA ASN A 443 -13.21 -5.92 22.23
C ASN A 443 -14.18 -7.03 22.61
N SER A 444 -15.25 -6.67 23.35
CA SER A 444 -16.24 -7.61 23.86
C SER A 444 -17.00 -8.34 22.75
N GLU A 445 -17.25 -7.68 21.61
CA GLU A 445 -17.93 -8.31 20.46
C GLU A 445 -17.04 -9.39 19.85
N VAL A 446 -15.73 -9.12 19.70
CA VAL A 446 -14.76 -10.11 19.20
C VAL A 446 -14.62 -11.29 20.16
N ASP A 447 -14.62 -11.04 21.47
CA ASP A 447 -14.53 -12.10 22.48
C ASP A 447 -15.79 -12.96 22.49
N GLU A 448 -17.00 -12.36 22.46
CA GLU A 448 -18.27 -13.08 22.34
C GLU A 448 -18.28 -13.96 21.08
N LEU A 449 -17.83 -13.41 19.95
CA LEU A 449 -17.76 -14.12 18.70
C LEU A 449 -16.74 -15.27 18.73
N ARG A 450 -15.61 -15.08 19.42
CA ARG A 450 -14.59 -16.12 19.63
C ARG A 450 -15.11 -17.25 20.51
N ASP A 451 -15.83 -16.90 21.57
CA ASP A 451 -16.46 -17.88 22.46
C ASP A 451 -17.52 -18.71 21.72
N ILE A 452 -18.30 -18.07 20.84
CA ILE A 452 -19.24 -18.77 19.95
C ILE A 452 -18.49 -19.72 18.99
N MET A 453 -17.34 -19.32 18.45
CA MET A 453 -16.53 -20.18 17.56
C MET A 453 -15.95 -21.39 18.31
N HIS A 454 -15.33 -21.16 19.45
CA HIS A 454 -14.71 -22.23 20.25
C HIS A 454 -15.73 -23.05 21.03
N GLY A 455 -16.79 -22.41 21.49
CA GLY A 455 -17.90 -23.03 22.21
C GLY A 455 -19.08 -23.48 21.34
N GLY A 456 -19.03 -23.28 20.01
CA GLY A 456 -20.18 -23.48 19.12
C GLY A 456 -20.81 -24.86 19.19
N LYS A 457 -20.00 -25.92 19.35
CA LYS A 457 -20.53 -27.27 19.63
C LYS A 457 -21.15 -27.36 21.04
N GLY A 458 -20.57 -26.71 22.03
CA GLY A 458 -21.08 -26.65 23.39
C GLY A 458 -22.36 -25.79 23.49
N TYR A 459 -22.38 -24.63 22.83
CA TYR A 459 -23.54 -23.75 22.81
C TYR A 459 -24.76 -24.40 22.12
N LEU A 460 -24.50 -25.02 20.92
CA LEU A 460 -25.54 -25.78 20.21
C LEU A 460 -26.02 -26.98 21.02
N SER A 461 -25.14 -27.68 21.75
CA SER A 461 -25.50 -28.79 22.63
C SER A 461 -26.30 -28.32 23.84
N ASN A 462 -25.97 -27.17 24.43
CA ASN A 462 -26.73 -26.56 25.53
C ASN A 462 -28.09 -26.06 25.06
N LEU A 463 -28.15 -25.43 23.87
CA LEU A 463 -29.39 -25.00 23.25
C LEU A 463 -30.29 -26.20 22.92
N GLU A 464 -29.72 -27.28 22.42
CA GLU A 464 -30.43 -28.55 22.16
C GLU A 464 -30.94 -29.17 23.43
N ALA A 465 -30.15 -29.18 24.52
CA ALA A 465 -30.58 -29.68 25.83
C ALA A 465 -31.70 -28.84 26.40
N ARG A 466 -31.64 -27.51 26.34
CA ARG A 466 -32.66 -26.58 26.77
C ARG A 466 -33.97 -26.78 25.99
N TYR A 467 -33.91 -26.86 24.68
CA TYR A 467 -35.09 -27.13 23.86
C TYR A 467 -35.72 -28.49 24.13
N ARG A 468 -34.91 -29.54 24.47
CA ARG A 468 -35.47 -30.83 24.92
C ARG A 468 -36.19 -30.72 26.23
N GLU A 469 -35.68 -29.93 27.16
CA GLU A 469 -36.29 -29.73 28.48
C GLU A 469 -37.60 -28.90 28.36
N GLU A 470 -37.56 -27.80 27.61
CA GLU A 470 -38.71 -26.90 27.38
C GLU A 470 -39.86 -27.57 26.60
N THR A 471 -39.52 -28.39 25.61
CA THR A 471 -40.55 -29.03 24.75
C THR A 471 -40.95 -30.42 25.21
N GLY A 472 -40.16 -31.06 26.09
CA GLY A 472 -40.37 -32.44 26.50
C GLY A 472 -40.11 -33.46 25.39
N ILE A 473 -39.43 -33.08 24.30
CA ILE A 473 -39.16 -33.93 23.14
C ILE A 473 -37.75 -34.59 23.26
N PRO A 474 -37.65 -35.88 23.65
CA PRO A 474 -36.35 -36.49 23.99
C PRO A 474 -35.39 -36.62 22.82
N LYS A 475 -35.91 -36.72 21.60
CA LYS A 475 -35.14 -36.95 20.35
C LYS A 475 -34.97 -35.69 19.46
N LEU A 476 -35.22 -34.50 20.02
CA LEU A 476 -34.94 -33.25 19.35
C LEU A 476 -33.44 -33.10 19.10
N LYS A 477 -33.06 -32.73 17.89
CA LYS A 477 -31.65 -32.49 17.49
C LYS A 477 -31.52 -31.19 16.71
N ILE A 478 -30.43 -30.47 16.92
CA ILE A 478 -30.04 -29.36 16.09
C ILE A 478 -29.08 -29.86 15.03
N GLY A 479 -29.37 -29.61 13.76
CA GLY A 479 -28.54 -29.98 12.61
C GLY A 479 -28.25 -28.79 11.71
N PHE A 480 -27.30 -28.96 10.78
CA PHE A 480 -26.93 -27.96 9.79
C PHE A 480 -27.12 -28.49 8.37
N ASN A 481 -27.66 -27.66 7.50
CA ASN A 481 -27.79 -27.94 6.06
C ASN A 481 -27.33 -26.73 5.25
N LYS A 482 -26.53 -26.95 4.21
CA LYS A 482 -26.01 -25.88 3.33
C LYS A 482 -27.09 -25.00 2.66
N VAL A 483 -28.31 -25.53 2.49
CA VAL A 483 -29.43 -24.83 1.84
C VAL A 483 -30.28 -24.02 2.82
N PHE A 484 -30.47 -24.55 4.05
CA PHE A 484 -31.41 -23.98 5.03
C PHE A 484 -30.72 -23.46 6.30
N GLY A 485 -29.40 -23.63 6.42
CA GLY A 485 -28.66 -23.27 7.63
C GLY A 485 -28.92 -24.23 8.78
N TYR A 486 -28.90 -23.70 10.02
CA TYR A 486 -29.22 -24.49 11.21
C TYR A 486 -30.72 -24.73 11.33
N TYR A 487 -31.08 -25.96 11.73
CA TYR A 487 -32.45 -26.38 11.90
C TYR A 487 -32.61 -27.30 13.10
N ILE A 488 -33.81 -27.35 13.65
CA ILE A 488 -34.24 -28.27 14.72
C ILE A 488 -35.00 -29.42 14.04
N GLU A 489 -34.55 -30.65 14.21
CA GLU A 489 -35.21 -31.84 13.68
C GLU A 489 -36.02 -32.53 14.78
N VAL A 490 -37.32 -32.70 14.53
CA VAL A 490 -38.28 -33.36 15.41
C VAL A 490 -38.86 -34.55 14.67
N SER A 491 -38.84 -35.73 15.32
CA SER A 491 -39.44 -36.95 14.77
C SER A 491 -40.96 -36.87 14.71
N ARG A 492 -41.56 -37.53 13.75
CA ARG A 492 -42.99 -37.46 13.41
C ARG A 492 -43.93 -37.77 14.57
N SER A 493 -43.49 -38.58 15.53
CA SER A 493 -44.25 -38.93 16.72
C SER A 493 -44.39 -37.78 17.75
N TYR A 494 -43.68 -36.67 17.59
CA TYR A 494 -43.66 -35.52 18.51
C TYR A 494 -44.03 -34.19 17.84
N THR A 495 -44.51 -34.22 16.60
CA THR A 495 -44.87 -32.99 15.87
C THR A 495 -46.00 -32.20 16.55
N ASP A 496 -46.92 -32.88 17.24
CA ASP A 496 -48.02 -32.23 17.98
C ASP A 496 -47.59 -31.58 19.31
N SER A 497 -46.38 -31.88 19.75
CA SER A 497 -45.76 -31.32 20.97
C SER A 497 -44.84 -30.13 20.70
N VAL A 498 -44.70 -29.70 19.44
CA VAL A 498 -43.85 -28.59 19.06
C VAL A 498 -44.54 -27.25 19.38
N PRO A 499 -43.86 -26.33 20.11
CA PRO A 499 -44.42 -25.02 20.42
C PRO A 499 -44.66 -24.16 19.17
N ASP A 500 -45.65 -23.25 19.23
CA ASP A 500 -45.97 -22.30 18.15
C ASP A 500 -44.82 -21.33 17.82
N THR A 501 -43.85 -21.21 18.72
CA THR A 501 -42.62 -20.42 18.50
C THR A 501 -41.64 -21.05 17.48
N PHE A 502 -41.84 -22.31 17.15
CA PHE A 502 -41.02 -23.03 16.16
C PHE A 502 -41.67 -22.91 14.78
N THR A 503 -40.99 -22.23 13.87
CA THR A 503 -41.46 -22.08 12.48
C THR A 503 -41.03 -23.28 11.63
N ARG A 504 -42.00 -24.01 11.08
CA ARG A 504 -41.77 -25.17 10.21
C ARG A 504 -41.13 -24.73 8.89
N LYS A 505 -40.04 -25.38 8.49
CA LYS A 505 -39.32 -25.15 7.23
C LYS A 505 -39.38 -26.29 6.25
N GLN A 506 -39.37 -27.52 6.72
CA GLN A 506 -39.36 -28.69 5.84
C GLN A 506 -40.01 -29.90 6.51
N THR A 507 -40.82 -30.64 5.74
CA THR A 507 -41.38 -31.94 6.13
C THR A 507 -40.60 -33.05 5.48
N LEU A 508 -40.16 -34.03 6.28
CA LEU A 508 -39.46 -35.23 5.86
C LEU A 508 -40.34 -36.47 6.08
N THR A 509 -39.95 -37.57 5.48
CA THR A 509 -40.65 -38.87 5.71
C THR A 509 -40.55 -39.36 7.13
N THR A 510 -39.49 -38.97 7.87
CA THR A 510 -39.18 -39.40 9.24
C THR A 510 -39.47 -38.36 10.32
N GLY A 511 -39.75 -37.10 9.95
CA GLY A 511 -39.94 -36.00 10.87
C GLY A 511 -40.12 -34.65 10.20
N GLU A 512 -40.06 -33.59 10.97
CA GLU A 512 -40.15 -32.23 10.48
C GLU A 512 -38.96 -31.38 10.96
N ARG A 513 -38.61 -30.36 10.18
CA ARG A 513 -37.54 -29.41 10.48
C ARG A 513 -38.12 -28.04 10.76
N TYR A 514 -37.67 -27.47 11.87
CA TYR A 514 -38.10 -26.18 12.38
C TYR A 514 -36.93 -25.22 12.54
N ILE A 515 -37.26 -23.94 12.63
CA ILE A 515 -36.31 -22.87 13.02
C ILE A 515 -36.96 -22.04 14.12
N THR A 516 -36.14 -21.48 15.01
CA THR A 516 -36.52 -20.48 15.99
C THR A 516 -35.86 -19.15 15.69
N PRO A 517 -36.44 -18.01 16.14
CA PRO A 517 -35.75 -16.71 16.03
C PRO A 517 -34.35 -16.71 16.64
N GLU A 518 -34.20 -17.36 17.81
CA GLU A 518 -32.91 -17.49 18.51
C GLU A 518 -31.89 -18.29 17.71
N LEU A 519 -32.30 -19.42 17.12
CA LEU A 519 -31.39 -20.22 16.27
C LEU A 519 -30.98 -19.46 14.99
N LYS A 520 -31.87 -18.63 14.47
CA LYS A 520 -31.61 -17.79 13.32
C LYS A 520 -30.69 -16.60 13.66
N GLU A 521 -30.85 -16.03 14.84
CA GLU A 521 -29.97 -14.98 15.37
C GLU A 521 -28.55 -15.55 15.60
N LEU A 522 -28.44 -16.76 16.17
CA LEU A 522 -27.19 -17.48 16.33
C LEU A 522 -26.54 -17.79 14.96
N GLU A 523 -27.34 -18.24 13.99
CA GLU A 523 -26.87 -18.47 12.61
C GLU A 523 -26.31 -17.18 12.00
N ASN A 524 -27.01 -16.08 12.13
CA ASN A 524 -26.56 -14.78 11.63
C ASN A 524 -25.26 -14.34 12.34
N LYS A 525 -25.14 -14.56 13.65
CA LYS A 525 -23.90 -14.32 14.41
C LYS A 525 -22.77 -15.22 13.92
N ILE A 526 -22.99 -16.50 13.69
CA ILE A 526 -21.97 -17.45 13.15
C ILE A 526 -21.60 -17.08 11.71
N LEU A 527 -22.55 -16.69 10.87
CA LEU A 527 -22.30 -16.24 9.50
C LEU A 527 -21.56 -14.89 9.49
N SER A 528 -21.89 -13.95 10.37
CA SER A 528 -21.13 -12.70 10.50
C SER A 528 -19.68 -12.94 10.95
N LEU A 529 -19.41 -14.02 11.69
CA LEU A 529 -18.06 -14.45 12.07
C LEU A 529 -17.20 -14.91 10.88
N ILE A 530 -17.80 -15.60 9.93
CA ILE A 530 -17.12 -15.96 8.67
C ILE A 530 -16.78 -14.68 7.92
N HIS A 531 -17.57 -13.62 8.06
CA HIS A 531 -17.34 -12.31 7.42
C HIS A 531 -16.42 -11.37 8.22
N ILE A 532 -16.37 -11.47 9.56
CA ILE A 532 -15.43 -10.71 10.41
C ILE A 532 -14.01 -11.29 10.31
N SER A 533 -13.85 -12.54 9.92
CA SER A 533 -12.54 -13.09 9.54
C SER A 533 -12.04 -12.55 8.19
N GLU A 534 -12.86 -11.83 7.43
CA GLU A 534 -12.43 -11.10 6.22
C GLU A 534 -11.97 -9.66 6.55
N PRO A 535 -10.90 -9.16 5.88
CA PRO A 535 -10.09 -8.02 6.35
C PRO A 535 -10.68 -6.62 6.14
N THR A 536 -11.98 -6.41 6.35
CA THR A 536 -12.63 -5.12 6.06
C THR A 536 -12.74 -4.17 7.26
N ARG A 537 -12.21 -4.49 8.45
CA ARG A 537 -12.33 -3.62 9.64
C ARG A 537 -11.02 -3.36 10.39
N LEU A 538 -9.97 -2.99 9.68
CA LEU A 538 -8.88 -2.18 10.27
C LEU A 538 -9.33 -0.73 10.58
N ALA A 539 -10.55 -0.36 10.21
CA ALA A 539 -11.16 0.95 10.47
C ALA A 539 -11.61 1.17 11.94
N LEU A 540 -11.35 0.25 12.86
CA LEU A 540 -11.64 0.42 14.28
C LEU A 540 -10.41 0.82 15.12
N ILE A 541 -9.25 1.06 14.49
CA ILE A 541 -8.03 1.57 15.15
C ILE A 541 -7.68 2.99 14.65
N SER A 542 -8.53 3.61 13.82
CA SER A 542 -8.39 5.02 13.40
C SER A 542 -9.11 5.95 14.34
#